data_b63e640f5db856ad07b13adf6d3447f1
#
_entry.id   b63e640f5db856ad07b13adf6d3447f1
#
_cell.length_a   1.000
_cell.length_b   1.000
_cell.length_c   1.000
_cell.angle_alpha   90.00
_cell.angle_beta   90.00
_cell.angle_gamma   90.00
#
_symmetry.space_group_name_H-M   'P 1'
#
loop_
_entity.id
_entity.type
_entity.pdbx_description
1 polymer ?
#
loop_
_entity_poly.entity_id
_entity_poly.type
_entity_poly.pdbx_seq_one_letter_code
_entity_poly.pdbx_strand_id
1 'polypeptide(L)'
;MIRFQTLGTLEVTMDGAEAPAELLWKKNVALLLYLARAPKRRCTREQLIGLLWPDKDDTAARQSVREAIRMVRHYVGDRFTAKGDVIQLLDGAVELDTDQLEKLVKQRDWSQATPLINGPFLYGFKIPDSSSFEDWLTVERSHWDGLCIDALLRHAEERLNAGDELGADEPITKARKLDPLSQRAVRAELRRLAGTDNRSEALRVFDDFAKQLQRDGGMAVEPETRALVDRLRSGRAWHLPKDVASRRAPLLGRDRELAAALAQWRHARGGRLALLVIEAESGGGKTRFLEELAMRAAVDGGVVIGTRAVPADLDHPASAILSLARGGLVGVPGVAGANPGALAALAAQASEWAERFPQPRVAANPWTLDAAVAEVLRVTTAEQPHLLVFDDAQWIDPTSYQMIEQFARNLARAPILVVLATTPEPAPPKLAELRARIGRDIPGAAISVGKLDHDAILRLIQWALPAYKGDAADRLTRRIAADSGGLPLLVVEICHAMAEGLDLESTNGAWPHPLRTLDSTFPGDLPDTIVAAIRVNFRCLTRPAQQALVATAILGERVAAPRIGCATELPGDALHAALDELEWRRWLVAESRGYVFVARIVRDVVARDMVTQGERQRILAKNC
;
A
#
# COMPACT_ATOMS: atom_id res chain seq x y z
N MET A 1 43.43 -14.11 11.35
CA MET A 1 42.60 -14.06 10.11
C MET A 1 42.35 -12.61 9.73
N ILE A 2 42.55 -12.26 8.47
CA ILE A 2 42.36 -10.88 7.99
C ILE A 2 40.94 -10.75 7.45
N ARG A 3 40.19 -9.77 7.95
CA ARG A 3 38.84 -9.45 7.51
C ARG A 3 38.80 -8.08 6.84
N PHE A 4 38.16 -8.03 5.68
CA PHE A 4 37.94 -6.81 4.91
C PHE A 4 36.47 -6.45 4.92
N GLN A 5 36.14 -5.24 5.32
CA GLN A 5 34.87 -4.60 5.02
C GLN A 5 35.07 -3.71 3.79
N THR A 6 34.44 -4.08 2.71
CA THR A 6 34.63 -3.48 1.38
C THR A 6 33.38 -2.81 0.83
N LEU A 7 32.20 -3.10 1.43
CA LEU A 7 30.91 -2.53 1.05
C LEU A 7 30.68 -1.18 1.76
N GLY A 8 31.47 -0.19 1.38
CA GLY A 8 31.56 1.13 1.96
C GLY A 8 33.02 1.60 2.02
N THR A 9 33.36 2.40 3.03
CA THR A 9 34.75 2.75 3.32
C THR A 9 35.50 1.49 3.72
N LEU A 10 36.69 1.32 3.13
CA LEU A 10 37.51 0.13 3.43
C LEU A 10 37.98 0.12 4.88
N GLU A 11 37.63 -0.96 5.58
CA GLU A 11 38.16 -1.27 6.89
C GLU A 11 38.84 -2.65 6.88
N VAL A 12 39.99 -2.76 7.52
CA VAL A 12 40.78 -4.00 7.57
C VAL A 12 41.10 -4.32 9.02
N THR A 13 40.68 -5.49 9.45
CA THR A 13 40.95 -6.00 10.79
C THR A 13 41.73 -7.31 10.73
N MET A 14 42.57 -7.55 11.71
CA MET A 14 43.32 -8.80 11.85
C MET A 14 43.11 -9.37 13.25
N ASP A 15 42.57 -10.58 13.32
CA ASP A 15 42.25 -11.28 14.57
C ASP A 15 41.41 -10.44 15.56
N GLY A 16 40.52 -9.59 15.01
CA GLY A 16 39.61 -8.73 15.78
C GLY A 16 40.21 -7.39 16.23
N ALA A 17 41.47 -7.10 15.89
CA ALA A 17 42.12 -5.81 16.14
C ALA A 17 42.37 -5.07 14.82
N GLU A 18 42.77 -3.83 14.91
CA GLU A 18 43.22 -3.03 13.75
C GLU A 18 44.42 -3.68 13.07
N ALA A 19 44.41 -3.75 11.74
CA ALA A 19 45.49 -4.38 11.00
C ALA A 19 46.80 -3.53 11.08
N PRO A 20 47.99 -4.17 11.07
CA PRO A 20 49.28 -3.47 11.11
C PRO A 20 49.47 -2.49 9.96
N ALA A 21 50.09 -1.34 10.22
CA ALA A 21 50.25 -0.26 9.27
C ALA A 21 50.94 -0.70 7.96
N GLU A 22 51.94 -1.61 8.04
CA GLU A 22 52.66 -2.14 6.88
C GLU A 22 51.72 -2.97 5.97
N LEU A 23 50.75 -3.70 6.54
CA LEU A 23 49.74 -4.43 5.77
C LEU A 23 48.76 -3.46 5.09
N LEU A 24 48.47 -2.34 5.75
CA LEU A 24 47.53 -1.31 5.26
C LEU A 24 48.09 -0.45 4.11
N TRP A 25 49.34 -0.65 3.70
CA TRP A 25 49.85 0.02 2.50
C TRP A 25 48.95 -0.33 1.31
N LYS A 26 48.47 0.71 0.63
CA LYS A 26 47.45 0.60 -0.42
C LYS A 26 47.72 -0.52 -1.43
N LYS A 27 48.94 -0.70 -1.88
CA LYS A 27 49.30 -1.76 -2.84
C LYS A 27 49.30 -3.15 -2.25
N ASN A 28 49.56 -3.33 -0.95
CA ASN A 28 49.45 -4.62 -0.27
C ASN A 28 47.97 -5.01 -0.11
N VAL A 29 47.15 -4.06 0.30
CA VAL A 29 45.70 -4.24 0.38
C VAL A 29 45.09 -4.57 -0.99
N ALA A 30 45.47 -3.81 -2.03
CA ALA A 30 45.00 -4.06 -3.39
C ALA A 30 45.42 -5.44 -3.93
N LEU A 31 46.65 -5.90 -3.61
CA LEU A 31 47.10 -7.25 -3.96
C LEU A 31 46.21 -8.32 -3.32
N LEU A 32 45.90 -8.18 -2.03
CA LEU A 32 45.04 -9.13 -1.33
C LEU A 32 43.61 -9.12 -1.87
N LEU A 33 43.04 -7.93 -2.10
CA LEU A 33 41.70 -7.79 -2.65
C LEU A 33 41.59 -8.38 -4.07
N TYR A 34 42.57 -8.06 -4.93
CA TYR A 34 42.62 -8.61 -6.28
C TYR A 34 42.70 -10.14 -6.27
N LEU A 35 43.62 -10.72 -5.46
CA LEU A 35 43.75 -12.16 -5.33
C LEU A 35 42.50 -12.82 -4.77
N ALA A 36 41.89 -12.21 -3.77
CA ALA A 36 40.66 -12.73 -3.18
C ALA A 36 39.48 -12.80 -4.18
N ARG A 37 39.48 -11.89 -5.17
CA ARG A 37 38.48 -11.81 -6.23
C ARG A 37 38.87 -12.54 -7.52
N ALA A 38 40.15 -12.83 -7.70
CA ALA A 38 40.64 -13.51 -8.88
C ALA A 38 40.11 -14.96 -8.99
N PRO A 39 39.92 -15.49 -10.21
CA PRO A 39 39.47 -16.86 -10.42
C PRO A 39 40.38 -17.88 -9.70
N LYS A 40 39.77 -18.75 -8.88
CA LYS A 40 40.48 -19.72 -8.02
C LYS A 40 41.49 -19.07 -7.06
N ARG A 41 41.27 -17.77 -6.74
CA ARG A 41 42.14 -16.94 -5.86
C ARG A 41 43.61 -16.99 -6.23
N ARG A 42 43.93 -16.93 -7.54
CA ARG A 42 45.30 -16.98 -8.06
C ARG A 42 45.53 -16.03 -9.23
N CYS A 43 46.76 -15.55 -9.36
CA CYS A 43 47.21 -14.75 -10.48
C CYS A 43 48.71 -14.96 -10.75
N THR A 44 49.24 -14.43 -11.86
CA THR A 44 50.66 -14.45 -12.13
C THR A 44 51.36 -13.18 -11.61
N ARG A 45 52.70 -13.23 -11.46
CA ARG A 45 53.49 -12.04 -11.10
C ARG A 45 53.36 -10.94 -12.14
N GLU A 46 53.35 -11.31 -13.43
CA GLU A 46 53.18 -10.34 -14.54
C GLU A 46 51.85 -9.63 -14.48
N GLN A 47 50.76 -10.38 -14.18
CA GLN A 47 49.45 -9.76 -13.98
C GLN A 47 49.45 -8.76 -12.83
N LEU A 48 50.11 -9.05 -11.71
CA LEU A 48 50.22 -8.09 -10.60
C LEU A 48 51.11 -6.88 -10.93
N ILE A 49 52.19 -7.08 -11.70
CA ILE A 49 53.03 -5.97 -12.15
C ILE A 49 52.21 -5.02 -13.03
N GLY A 50 51.57 -5.56 -14.06
CA GLY A 50 50.73 -4.76 -14.96
C GLY A 50 49.55 -4.07 -14.26
N LEU A 51 49.01 -4.69 -13.19
CA LEU A 51 47.91 -4.13 -12.43
C LEU A 51 48.34 -3.02 -11.45
N LEU A 52 49.40 -3.23 -10.67
CA LEU A 52 49.75 -2.37 -9.53
C LEU A 52 50.95 -1.48 -9.75
N TRP A 53 51.80 -1.79 -10.73
CA TRP A 53 53.02 -1.04 -11.04
C TRP A 53 53.25 -0.85 -12.55
N PRO A 54 52.22 -0.44 -13.34
CA PRO A 54 52.32 -0.35 -14.79
C PRO A 54 53.39 0.66 -15.25
N ASP A 55 53.65 1.72 -14.47
CA ASP A 55 54.53 2.81 -14.85
C ASP A 55 55.96 2.63 -14.38
N LYS A 56 56.30 1.53 -13.67
CA LYS A 56 57.66 1.23 -13.23
C LYS A 56 58.41 0.44 -14.29
N ASP A 57 59.74 0.70 -14.37
CA ASP A 57 60.61 -0.19 -15.14
C ASP A 57 60.55 -1.63 -14.61
N ASP A 58 60.84 -2.58 -15.49
CA ASP A 58 60.64 -4.01 -15.23
C ASP A 58 61.40 -4.50 -13.99
N THR A 59 62.61 -3.97 -13.74
CA THR A 59 63.44 -4.36 -12.59
C THR A 59 62.85 -3.84 -11.28
N ALA A 60 62.47 -2.57 -11.23
CA ALA A 60 61.88 -1.93 -10.07
C ALA A 60 60.48 -2.48 -9.78
N ALA A 61 59.70 -2.81 -10.83
CA ALA A 61 58.39 -3.43 -10.69
C ALA A 61 58.50 -4.84 -10.07
N ARG A 62 59.40 -5.68 -10.55
CA ARG A 62 59.68 -7.03 -10.00
C ARG A 62 60.16 -6.97 -8.55
N GLN A 63 60.98 -5.97 -8.18
CA GLN A 63 61.40 -5.77 -6.80
C GLN A 63 60.18 -5.41 -5.92
N SER A 64 59.35 -4.47 -6.35
CA SER A 64 58.15 -4.03 -5.63
C SER A 64 57.19 -5.18 -5.39
N VAL A 65 56.95 -6.04 -6.39
CA VAL A 65 56.11 -7.25 -6.24
C VAL A 65 56.72 -8.22 -5.23
N ARG A 66 58.05 -8.44 -5.24
CA ARG A 66 58.73 -9.31 -4.26
C ARG A 66 58.56 -8.79 -2.83
N GLU A 67 58.67 -7.50 -2.62
CA GLU A 67 58.47 -6.87 -1.30
C GLU A 67 57.01 -7.00 -0.83
N ALA A 68 56.03 -6.71 -1.70
CA ALA A 68 54.63 -6.86 -1.40
C ALA A 68 54.29 -8.33 -1.06
N ILE A 69 54.77 -9.29 -1.85
CA ILE A 69 54.59 -10.72 -1.60
C ILE A 69 55.19 -11.12 -0.25
N ARG A 70 56.40 -10.64 0.08
CA ARG A 70 57.05 -10.93 1.37
C ARG A 70 56.23 -10.37 2.53
N MET A 71 55.72 -9.16 2.40
CA MET A 71 54.91 -8.51 3.42
C MET A 71 53.59 -9.25 3.63
N VAL A 72 52.85 -9.52 2.56
CA VAL A 72 51.59 -10.25 2.63
C VAL A 72 51.80 -11.66 3.22
N ARG A 73 52.84 -12.38 2.80
CA ARG A 73 53.18 -13.70 3.35
C ARG A 73 53.47 -13.65 4.85
N HIS A 74 54.09 -12.59 5.34
CA HIS A 74 54.40 -12.44 6.75
C HIS A 74 53.12 -12.43 7.60
N TYR A 75 52.04 -11.77 7.14
CA TYR A 75 50.77 -11.64 7.88
C TYR A 75 49.77 -12.76 7.59
N VAL A 76 49.75 -13.29 6.36
CA VAL A 76 48.81 -14.35 5.96
C VAL A 76 49.36 -15.76 6.30
N GLY A 77 50.68 -15.89 6.38
CA GLY A 77 51.34 -17.18 6.71
C GLY A 77 51.22 -18.21 5.58
N ASP A 78 51.09 -19.48 5.97
CA ASP A 78 51.04 -20.63 5.06
C ASP A 78 49.87 -20.63 4.09
N ARG A 79 48.84 -19.84 4.35
CA ARG A 79 47.67 -19.68 3.46
C ARG A 79 47.94 -18.78 2.26
N PHE A 80 49.14 -18.21 2.14
CA PHE A 80 49.60 -17.45 0.99
C PHE A 80 50.78 -18.13 0.33
N THR A 81 50.57 -18.61 -0.90
CA THR A 81 51.62 -19.32 -1.64
C THR A 81 52.06 -18.55 -2.85
N ALA A 82 53.37 -18.55 -3.11
CA ALA A 82 53.98 -17.98 -4.30
C ALA A 82 55.06 -18.90 -4.81
N LYS A 83 54.70 -19.82 -5.71
CA LYS A 83 55.55 -20.83 -6.32
C LYS A 83 55.76 -20.53 -7.80
N GLY A 84 57.05 -20.31 -8.21
CA GLY A 84 57.36 -19.87 -9.56
C GLY A 84 56.69 -18.53 -9.88
N ASP A 85 55.91 -18.47 -10.97
CA ASP A 85 55.21 -17.27 -11.40
C ASP A 85 53.81 -17.13 -10.81
N VAL A 86 53.28 -18.20 -10.21
CA VAL A 86 51.90 -18.22 -9.68
C VAL A 86 51.87 -17.83 -8.21
N ILE A 87 50.94 -16.91 -7.90
CA ILE A 87 50.62 -16.45 -6.56
C ILE A 87 49.19 -16.90 -6.27
N GLN A 88 48.96 -17.46 -5.12
CA GLN A 88 47.68 -17.99 -4.73
C GLN A 88 47.36 -17.72 -3.26
N LEU A 89 46.10 -17.38 -3.00
CA LEU A 89 45.53 -17.23 -1.67
C LEU A 89 44.67 -18.44 -1.39
N LEU A 90 44.95 -19.17 -0.32
CA LEU A 90 44.18 -20.37 0.06
C LEU A 90 42.91 -19.96 0.82
N ASP A 91 41.94 -20.87 0.86
CA ASP A 91 40.69 -20.64 1.57
C ASP A 91 40.92 -20.33 3.05
N GLY A 92 40.12 -19.39 3.59
CA GLY A 92 40.25 -18.93 4.98
C GLY A 92 41.48 -18.05 5.26
N ALA A 93 42.24 -17.60 4.25
CA ALA A 93 43.28 -16.62 4.41
C ALA A 93 42.75 -15.23 4.70
N VAL A 94 41.71 -14.85 3.99
CA VAL A 94 40.99 -13.59 4.15
C VAL A 94 39.48 -13.83 4.11
N GLU A 95 38.73 -13.03 4.83
CA GLU A 95 37.26 -12.94 4.76
C GLU A 95 36.88 -11.59 4.15
N LEU A 96 35.93 -11.63 3.22
CA LEU A 96 35.35 -10.46 2.60
C LEU A 96 33.87 -10.39 2.94
N ASP A 97 33.38 -9.22 3.26
CA ASP A 97 31.95 -8.95 3.41
C ASP A 97 31.16 -9.22 2.11
N THR A 98 31.79 -9.06 0.96
CA THR A 98 31.24 -9.44 -0.36
C THR A 98 30.97 -10.95 -0.46
N ASP A 99 31.85 -11.83 0.06
CA ASP A 99 31.63 -13.27 0.06
C ASP A 99 30.42 -13.64 0.95
N GLN A 100 30.28 -12.94 2.07
CA GLN A 100 29.12 -13.08 2.95
C GLN A 100 27.83 -12.59 2.28
N LEU A 101 27.89 -11.41 1.62
CA LEU A 101 26.76 -10.87 0.86
C LEU A 101 26.29 -11.86 -0.21
N GLU A 102 27.20 -12.40 -1.05
CA GLU A 102 26.85 -13.40 -2.07
C GLU A 102 26.13 -14.62 -1.48
N LYS A 103 26.62 -15.11 -0.33
CA LYS A 103 25.99 -16.26 0.36
C LYS A 103 24.59 -15.94 0.81
N LEU A 104 24.36 -14.78 1.43
CA LEU A 104 23.06 -14.33 1.89
C LEU A 104 22.09 -14.07 0.73
N VAL A 105 22.56 -13.47 -0.36
CA VAL A 105 21.78 -13.27 -1.59
C VAL A 105 21.34 -14.62 -2.19
N LYS A 106 22.23 -15.63 -2.25
CA LYS A 106 21.88 -16.99 -2.70
C LYS A 106 20.85 -17.66 -1.78
N GLN A 107 20.89 -17.37 -0.50
CA GLN A 107 19.93 -17.86 0.51
C GLN A 107 18.64 -17.03 0.54
N ARG A 108 18.58 -15.90 -0.16
CA ARG A 108 17.49 -14.91 -0.13
C ARG A 108 17.24 -14.35 1.28
N ASP A 109 18.28 -14.27 2.10
CA ASP A 109 18.21 -13.64 3.41
C ASP A 109 18.57 -12.17 3.31
N TRP A 110 17.61 -11.38 2.83
CA TRP A 110 17.80 -9.95 2.59
C TRP A 110 17.94 -9.16 3.90
N SER A 111 17.31 -9.66 4.96
CA SER A 111 17.35 -9.02 6.28
C SER A 111 18.77 -8.99 6.87
N GLN A 112 19.54 -10.08 6.66
CA GLN A 112 20.94 -10.16 7.08
C GLN A 112 21.90 -9.53 6.06
N ALA A 113 21.50 -9.44 4.79
CA ALA A 113 22.31 -8.82 3.74
C ALA A 113 22.36 -7.29 3.86
N THR A 114 21.24 -6.64 4.15
CA THR A 114 21.13 -5.17 4.24
C THR A 114 22.12 -4.50 5.21
N PRO A 115 22.36 -5.02 6.43
CA PRO A 115 23.33 -4.43 7.36
C PRO A 115 24.78 -4.46 6.88
N LEU A 116 25.15 -5.37 5.97
CA LEU A 116 26.51 -5.44 5.41
C LEU A 116 26.79 -4.29 4.44
N ILE A 117 25.74 -3.69 3.86
CA ILE A 117 25.85 -2.67 2.81
C ILE A 117 25.90 -1.29 3.47
N ASN A 118 27.08 -0.69 3.51
CA ASN A 118 27.32 0.61 4.13
C ASN A 118 27.68 1.73 3.11
N GLY A 119 27.87 1.35 1.84
CA GLY A 119 28.21 2.30 0.77
C GLY A 119 28.71 1.58 -0.49
N PRO A 120 29.16 2.35 -1.50
CA PRO A 120 29.74 1.79 -2.73
C PRO A 120 30.97 0.94 -2.43
N PHE A 121 31.19 -0.10 -3.25
CA PHE A 121 32.33 -0.99 -3.09
C PHE A 121 33.66 -0.23 -3.11
N LEU A 122 34.46 -0.40 -2.04
CA LEU A 122 35.75 0.29 -1.83
C LEU A 122 35.65 1.80 -2.01
N TYR A 123 34.67 2.43 -1.33
CA TYR A 123 34.43 3.87 -1.42
C TYR A 123 35.68 4.67 -1.01
N GLY A 124 36.15 5.57 -1.91
CA GLY A 124 37.29 6.42 -1.67
C GLY A 124 38.64 5.70 -1.78
N PHE A 125 38.71 4.39 -1.98
CA PHE A 125 39.96 3.68 -2.17
C PHE A 125 40.52 3.94 -3.58
N LYS A 126 41.73 4.46 -3.66
CA LYS A 126 42.45 4.76 -4.90
C LYS A 126 43.94 4.45 -4.72
N ILE A 127 44.57 3.95 -5.78
CA ILE A 127 46.01 3.73 -5.85
C ILE A 127 46.58 4.75 -6.84
N PRO A 128 47.44 5.66 -6.39
CA PRO A 128 48.18 6.53 -7.31
C PRO A 128 49.00 5.71 -8.33
N ASP A 129 49.13 6.21 -9.54
CA ASP A 129 49.98 5.64 -10.61
C ASP A 129 49.65 4.16 -10.94
N SER A 130 48.34 3.83 -11.03
CA SER A 130 47.87 2.47 -11.33
C SER A 130 46.54 2.49 -12.07
N SER A 131 46.53 2.96 -13.32
CA SER A 131 45.33 3.04 -14.17
C SER A 131 44.66 1.68 -14.34
N SER A 132 45.43 0.61 -14.57
CA SER A 132 44.90 -0.74 -14.74
C SER A 132 44.15 -1.25 -13.49
N PHE A 133 44.56 -0.81 -12.28
CA PHE A 133 43.82 -1.14 -11.06
C PHE A 133 42.53 -0.35 -10.96
N GLU A 134 42.50 0.91 -11.35
CA GLU A 134 41.29 1.73 -11.37
C GLU A 134 40.28 1.17 -12.41
N ASP A 135 40.76 0.67 -13.55
CA ASP A 135 39.90 -0.01 -14.54
C ASP A 135 39.27 -1.28 -13.94
N TRP A 136 40.07 -2.13 -13.30
CA TRP A 136 39.57 -3.32 -12.60
C TRP A 136 38.58 -2.94 -11.50
N LEU A 137 38.92 -1.93 -10.70
CA LEU A 137 38.05 -1.46 -9.61
C LEU A 137 36.73 -0.92 -10.11
N THR A 138 36.72 -0.28 -11.28
CA THR A 138 35.49 0.22 -11.91
C THR A 138 34.55 -0.93 -12.29
N VAL A 139 35.09 -2.03 -12.83
CA VAL A 139 34.30 -3.24 -13.15
C VAL A 139 33.76 -3.90 -11.88
N GLU A 140 34.62 -4.05 -10.85
CA GLU A 140 34.20 -4.63 -9.57
C GLU A 140 33.13 -3.77 -8.88
N ARG A 141 33.27 -2.44 -8.88
CA ARG A 141 32.25 -1.51 -8.35
C ARG A 141 30.92 -1.71 -9.06
N SER A 142 30.91 -1.70 -10.38
CA SER A 142 29.68 -1.91 -11.14
C SER A 142 28.98 -3.22 -10.78
N HIS A 143 29.75 -4.28 -10.59
CA HIS A 143 29.22 -5.60 -10.20
C HIS A 143 28.64 -5.58 -8.78
N TRP A 144 29.44 -5.10 -7.79
CA TRP A 144 29.06 -5.15 -6.38
C TRP A 144 27.97 -4.16 -6.04
N ASP A 145 28.05 -2.94 -6.56
CA ASP A 145 27.02 -1.93 -6.35
C ASP A 145 25.69 -2.40 -6.96
N GLY A 146 25.72 -3.05 -8.14
CA GLY A 146 24.55 -3.67 -8.74
C GLY A 146 23.93 -4.77 -7.86
N LEU A 147 24.75 -5.66 -7.29
CA LEU A 147 24.30 -6.72 -6.38
C LEU A 147 23.74 -6.15 -5.07
N CYS A 148 24.41 -5.12 -4.52
CA CYS A 148 23.94 -4.42 -3.32
C CYS A 148 22.57 -3.76 -3.56
N ILE A 149 22.42 -3.04 -4.67
CA ILE A 149 21.15 -2.40 -5.03
C ILE A 149 20.05 -3.45 -5.19
N ASP A 150 20.32 -4.59 -5.86
CA ASP A 150 19.33 -5.65 -6.01
C ASP A 150 18.91 -6.25 -4.65
N ALA A 151 19.86 -6.53 -3.76
CA ALA A 151 19.59 -7.05 -2.42
C ALA A 151 18.76 -6.06 -1.59
N LEU A 152 19.12 -4.77 -1.60
CA LEU A 152 18.39 -3.71 -0.91
C LEU A 152 16.96 -3.56 -1.42
N LEU A 153 16.77 -3.57 -2.73
CA LEU A 153 15.44 -3.44 -3.34
C LEU A 153 14.58 -4.67 -3.11
N ARG A 154 15.17 -5.89 -3.09
CA ARG A 154 14.46 -7.11 -2.69
C ARG A 154 14.01 -7.06 -1.23
N HIS A 155 14.88 -6.61 -0.33
CA HIS A 155 14.49 -6.40 1.07
C HIS A 155 13.36 -5.38 1.21
N ALA A 156 13.47 -4.24 0.52
CA ALA A 156 12.41 -3.24 0.50
C ALA A 156 11.08 -3.79 -0.04
N GLU A 157 11.13 -4.58 -1.12
CA GLU A 157 9.95 -5.24 -1.68
C GLU A 157 9.29 -6.21 -0.69
N GLU A 158 10.07 -7.00 0.04
CA GLU A 158 9.55 -7.88 1.09
C GLU A 158 8.86 -7.11 2.21
N ARG A 159 9.49 -6.02 2.68
CA ARG A 159 8.92 -5.13 3.70
C ARG A 159 7.63 -4.47 3.23
N LEU A 160 7.63 -3.85 2.05
CA LEU A 160 6.44 -3.25 1.46
C LEU A 160 5.31 -4.27 1.25
N ASN A 161 5.66 -5.48 0.82
CA ASN A 161 4.69 -6.56 0.68
C ASN A 161 4.13 -7.06 2.02
N ALA A 162 4.89 -6.91 3.10
CA ALA A 162 4.42 -7.20 4.46
C ALA A 162 3.62 -6.04 5.08
N GLY A 163 3.52 -4.88 4.41
CA GLY A 163 2.87 -3.68 4.92
C GLY A 163 3.75 -2.86 5.88
N ASP A 164 5.05 -3.14 5.90
CA ASP A 164 6.01 -2.43 6.74
C ASP A 164 6.73 -1.35 5.92
N GLU A 165 6.05 -0.23 5.71
CA GLU A 165 6.60 0.92 4.99
C GLU A 165 7.78 1.57 5.71
N LEU A 166 7.76 1.57 7.04
CA LEU A 166 8.85 2.13 7.84
C LEU A 166 10.11 1.28 7.73
N GLY A 167 9.96 -0.04 7.78
CA GLY A 167 11.08 -0.96 7.59
C GLY A 167 11.63 -0.99 6.17
N ALA A 168 10.87 -0.53 5.17
CA ALA A 168 11.32 -0.40 3.80
C ALA A 168 12.16 0.87 3.54
N ASP A 169 12.10 1.88 4.40
CA ASP A 169 12.75 3.17 4.20
C ASP A 169 14.28 3.08 4.15
N GLU A 170 14.88 2.37 5.10
CA GLU A 170 16.34 2.20 5.19
C GLU A 170 16.92 1.56 3.92
N PRO A 171 16.45 0.38 3.46
CA PRO A 171 17.01 -0.24 2.26
C PRO A 171 16.78 0.60 0.99
N ILE A 172 15.65 1.29 0.86
CA ILE A 172 15.41 2.20 -0.28
C ILE A 172 16.38 3.37 -0.24
N THR A 173 16.57 3.98 0.92
CA THR A 173 17.50 5.11 1.10
C THR A 173 18.93 4.69 0.79
N LYS A 174 19.37 3.51 1.23
CA LYS A 174 20.70 2.95 0.90
C LYS A 174 20.84 2.71 -0.61
N ALA A 175 19.84 2.12 -1.26
CA ALA A 175 19.85 1.88 -2.70
C ALA A 175 19.97 3.19 -3.50
N ARG A 176 19.22 4.24 -3.11
CA ARG A 176 19.32 5.57 -3.74
C ARG A 176 20.64 6.29 -3.52
N LYS A 177 21.30 6.04 -2.39
CA LYS A 177 22.66 6.56 -2.15
C LYS A 177 23.72 5.87 -3.01
N LEU A 178 23.55 4.56 -3.28
CA LEU A 178 24.44 3.82 -4.17
C LEU A 178 24.29 4.24 -5.63
N ASP A 179 23.05 4.40 -6.10
CA ASP A 179 22.75 4.90 -7.44
C ASP A 179 21.59 5.91 -7.39
N PRO A 180 21.88 7.21 -7.37
CA PRO A 180 20.88 8.27 -7.39
C PRO A 180 20.01 8.29 -8.66
N LEU A 181 20.50 7.70 -9.77
CA LEU A 181 19.79 7.64 -11.04
C LEU A 181 19.01 6.32 -11.25
N SER A 182 19.02 5.43 -10.26
CA SER A 182 18.30 4.16 -10.30
C SER A 182 16.79 4.37 -10.33
N GLN A 183 16.18 4.15 -11.49
CA GLN A 183 14.73 4.21 -11.64
C GLN A 183 14.01 3.11 -10.82
N ARG A 184 14.65 1.95 -10.61
CA ARG A 184 14.12 0.89 -9.74
C ARG A 184 14.03 1.36 -8.28
N ALA A 185 15.06 2.02 -7.76
CA ALA A 185 15.07 2.56 -6.40
C ALA A 185 14.01 3.66 -6.22
N VAL A 186 13.86 4.54 -7.20
CA VAL A 186 12.80 5.55 -7.20
C VAL A 186 11.42 4.91 -7.23
N ARG A 187 11.18 3.89 -8.06
CA ARG A 187 9.89 3.17 -8.06
C ARG A 187 9.56 2.56 -6.70
N ALA A 188 10.56 2.01 -6.00
CA ALA A 188 10.36 1.47 -4.65
C ALA A 188 9.97 2.59 -3.66
N GLU A 189 10.62 3.76 -3.73
CA GLU A 189 10.27 4.92 -2.91
C GLU A 189 8.88 5.47 -3.21
N LEU A 190 8.53 5.59 -4.49
CA LEU A 190 7.18 6.03 -4.88
C LEU A 190 6.10 5.08 -4.35
N ARG A 191 6.34 3.76 -4.38
CA ARG A 191 5.42 2.76 -3.81
C ARG A 191 5.31 2.88 -2.29
N ARG A 192 6.44 3.07 -1.59
CA ARG A 192 6.45 3.30 -0.15
C ARG A 192 5.65 4.54 0.24
N LEU A 193 5.91 5.67 -0.42
CA LEU A 193 5.20 6.93 -0.17
C LEU A 193 3.71 6.82 -0.51
N ALA A 194 3.36 6.11 -1.56
CA ALA A 194 1.96 5.81 -1.89
C ALA A 194 1.30 4.96 -0.81
N GLY A 195 2.02 4.00 -0.23
CA GLY A 195 1.56 3.15 0.87
C GLY A 195 1.29 3.92 2.16
N THR A 196 2.02 5.01 2.41
CA THR A 196 1.83 5.90 3.59
C THR A 196 0.85 7.06 3.33
N ASP A 197 0.05 7.01 2.26
CA ASP A 197 -0.89 8.06 1.83
C ASP A 197 -0.21 9.43 1.54
N ASN A 198 1.11 9.42 1.37
CA ASN A 198 1.90 10.63 1.09
C ASN A 198 2.14 10.83 -0.42
N ARG A 199 1.05 10.84 -1.16
CA ARG A 199 1.05 10.90 -2.62
C ARG A 199 1.64 12.19 -3.18
N SER A 200 1.40 13.31 -2.51
CA SER A 200 1.96 14.61 -2.93
C SER A 200 3.48 14.59 -2.87
N GLU A 201 4.04 13.96 -1.84
CA GLU A 201 5.47 13.77 -1.69
C GLU A 201 6.03 12.82 -2.75
N ALA A 202 5.32 11.70 -3.02
CA ALA A 202 5.72 10.78 -4.09
C ALA A 202 5.84 11.50 -5.45
N LEU A 203 4.87 12.34 -5.80
CA LEU A 203 4.92 13.11 -7.04
C LEU A 203 6.06 14.14 -7.05
N ARG A 204 6.33 14.79 -5.91
CA ARG A 204 7.48 15.71 -5.76
C ARG A 204 8.80 14.98 -5.94
N VAL A 205 8.99 13.84 -5.27
CA VAL A 205 10.19 12.99 -5.41
C VAL A 205 10.41 12.59 -6.87
N PHE A 206 9.34 12.23 -7.58
CA PHE A 206 9.44 11.92 -9.00
C PHE A 206 9.84 13.13 -9.85
N ASP A 207 9.22 14.29 -9.64
CA ASP A 207 9.51 15.49 -10.43
C ASP A 207 10.97 15.95 -10.24
N ASP A 208 11.50 15.86 -9.02
CA ASP A 208 12.90 16.16 -8.72
C ASP A 208 13.85 15.13 -9.35
N PHE A 209 13.51 13.85 -9.26
CA PHE A 209 14.26 12.77 -9.91
C PHE A 209 14.27 12.91 -11.43
N ALA A 210 13.13 13.22 -12.06
CA ALA A 210 13.04 13.41 -13.51
C ALA A 210 13.95 14.57 -13.99
N LYS A 211 14.01 15.68 -13.23
CA LYS A 211 14.93 16.79 -13.49
C LYS A 211 16.37 16.36 -13.37
N GLN A 212 16.72 15.58 -12.34
CA GLN A 212 18.06 15.05 -12.12
C GLN A 212 18.48 14.09 -13.24
N LEU A 213 17.61 13.15 -13.60
CA LEU A 213 17.83 12.17 -14.67
C LEU A 213 18.14 12.86 -16.02
N GLN A 214 17.45 13.97 -16.28
CA GLN A 214 17.65 14.75 -17.51
C GLN A 214 18.98 15.54 -17.48
N ARG A 215 19.35 16.10 -16.30
CA ARG A 215 20.60 16.90 -16.13
C ARG A 215 21.84 16.05 -16.15
N ASP A 216 21.85 14.95 -15.40
CA ASP A 216 23.06 14.20 -15.11
C ASP A 216 23.24 12.98 -16.04
N GLY A 217 22.15 12.46 -16.61
CA GLY A 217 22.17 11.25 -17.42
C GLY A 217 21.73 11.42 -18.87
N GLY A 218 21.02 12.50 -19.22
CA GLY A 218 20.39 12.63 -20.54
C GLY A 218 19.43 11.49 -20.87
N MET A 219 19.04 10.70 -19.86
CA MET A 219 18.23 9.50 -19.99
C MET A 219 16.73 9.81 -19.92
N ALA A 220 15.94 9.05 -20.64
CA ALA A 220 14.49 9.11 -20.56
C ALA A 220 13.96 8.32 -19.34
N VAL A 221 12.80 8.76 -18.84
CA VAL A 221 12.07 8.01 -17.83
C VAL A 221 11.56 6.70 -18.45
N GLU A 222 11.84 5.58 -17.79
CA GLU A 222 11.40 4.24 -18.22
C GLU A 222 9.87 4.13 -18.27
N PRO A 223 9.31 3.33 -19.20
CA PRO A 223 7.87 3.15 -19.31
C PRO A 223 7.21 2.70 -18.00
N GLU A 224 7.86 1.81 -17.24
CA GLU A 224 7.36 1.30 -15.94
C GLU A 224 7.30 2.41 -14.88
N THR A 225 8.29 3.28 -14.84
CA THR A 225 8.32 4.43 -13.93
C THR A 225 7.24 5.43 -14.29
N ARG A 226 7.08 5.72 -15.59
CA ARG A 226 6.03 6.60 -16.10
C ARG A 226 4.64 6.05 -15.80
N ALA A 227 4.40 4.76 -16.06
CA ALA A 227 3.14 4.10 -15.77
C ALA A 227 2.78 4.13 -14.27
N LEU A 228 3.77 3.98 -13.38
CA LEU A 228 3.56 4.13 -11.94
C LEU A 228 3.13 5.56 -11.58
N VAL A 229 3.82 6.57 -12.11
CA VAL A 229 3.51 7.97 -11.87
C VAL A 229 2.14 8.37 -12.43
N ASP A 230 1.79 7.87 -13.62
CA ASP A 230 0.47 8.10 -14.21
C ASP A 230 -0.64 7.48 -13.35
N ARG A 231 -0.42 6.30 -12.77
CA ARG A 231 -1.32 5.71 -11.77
C ARG A 231 -1.41 6.57 -10.50
N LEU A 232 -0.28 7.07 -10.02
CA LEU A 232 -0.25 8.01 -8.89
C LEU A 232 -0.99 9.32 -9.23
N ARG A 233 -0.89 9.85 -10.44
CA ARG A 233 -1.58 11.07 -10.90
C ARG A 233 -3.06 10.84 -11.14
N SER A 234 -3.42 9.76 -11.79
CA SER A 234 -4.81 9.45 -12.17
C SER A 234 -5.70 9.11 -10.98
N GLY A 235 -5.12 8.70 -9.85
CA GLY A 235 -5.73 8.55 -8.51
C GLY A 235 -7.22 8.27 -8.46
N ARG A 236 -7.76 7.57 -9.42
CA ARG A 236 -9.10 7.01 -9.41
C ARG A 236 -9.09 5.67 -8.67
N ALA A 237 -8.63 5.70 -7.42
CA ALA A 237 -9.10 4.74 -6.47
C ALA A 237 -10.43 5.30 -5.97
N TRP A 238 -11.49 4.61 -6.31
CA TRP A 238 -12.83 4.65 -5.78
C TRP A 238 -13.19 5.93 -5.00
N HIS A 239 -13.80 6.88 -5.71
CA HIS A 239 -14.50 8.09 -5.27
C HIS A 239 -14.23 8.65 -3.86
N LEU A 240 -13.23 9.49 -3.74
CA LEU A 240 -13.20 10.54 -2.71
C LEU A 240 -12.85 11.87 -3.39
N PRO A 241 -13.51 12.96 -3.02
CA PRO A 241 -13.15 14.30 -3.49
C PRO A 241 -11.69 14.61 -3.18
N LYS A 242 -10.98 15.27 -4.09
CA LYS A 242 -9.53 15.52 -4.03
C LYS A 242 -9.05 16.29 -2.78
N ASP A 243 -9.95 17.03 -2.13
CA ASP A 243 -9.61 17.92 -1.02
C ASP A 243 -9.67 17.26 0.36
N VAL A 244 -10.13 16.01 0.44
CA VAL A 244 -10.32 15.26 1.69
C VAL A 244 -9.12 14.39 2.07
N ALA A 245 -8.19 14.16 1.13
CA ALA A 245 -7.04 13.26 1.34
C ALA A 245 -6.09 13.75 2.46
N SER A 246 -5.97 15.06 2.69
CA SER A 246 -5.01 15.64 3.65
C SER A 246 -5.39 15.47 5.13
N ARG A 247 -6.64 15.07 5.45
CA ARG A 247 -7.13 14.88 6.82
C ARG A 247 -7.59 13.44 7.12
N ARG A 248 -7.28 12.50 6.24
CA ARG A 248 -7.73 11.13 6.40
C ARG A 248 -6.87 10.40 7.43
N ALA A 249 -7.51 9.80 8.42
CA ALA A 249 -6.80 9.00 9.41
C ALA A 249 -6.03 7.85 8.75
N PRO A 250 -4.75 7.63 9.09
CA PRO A 250 -3.98 6.51 8.57
C PRO A 250 -4.58 5.17 9.03
N LEU A 251 -4.38 4.12 8.23
CA LEU A 251 -4.75 2.76 8.64
C LEU A 251 -3.69 2.25 9.61
N LEU A 252 -3.98 2.27 10.91
CA LEU A 252 -3.06 1.85 11.96
C LEU A 252 -3.55 0.60 12.67
N GLY A 253 -2.63 -0.24 13.14
CA GLY A 253 -2.93 -1.46 13.89
C GLY A 253 -3.64 -2.53 13.05
N ARG A 254 -3.40 -2.56 11.72
CA ARG A 254 -3.98 -3.52 10.77
C ARG A 254 -2.92 -4.20 9.90
N ASP A 255 -1.68 -4.18 10.36
CA ASP A 255 -0.54 -4.64 9.57
C ASP A 255 -0.66 -6.13 9.19
N ARG A 256 -1.14 -6.96 10.12
CA ARG A 256 -1.34 -8.41 9.90
C ARG A 256 -2.48 -8.69 8.93
N GLU A 257 -3.60 -8.05 9.13
CA GLU A 257 -4.80 -8.19 8.28
C GLU A 257 -4.51 -7.68 6.87
N LEU A 258 -3.82 -6.55 6.75
CA LEU A 258 -3.45 -5.98 5.47
C LEU A 258 -2.42 -6.85 4.74
N ALA A 259 -1.41 -7.37 5.44
CA ALA A 259 -0.44 -8.30 4.88
C ALA A 259 -1.12 -9.58 4.34
N ALA A 260 -2.11 -10.11 5.07
CA ALA A 260 -2.90 -11.26 4.64
C ALA A 260 -3.74 -10.95 3.40
N ALA A 261 -4.37 -9.76 3.34
CA ALA A 261 -5.14 -9.32 2.17
C ALA A 261 -4.23 -9.12 0.93
N LEU A 262 -3.06 -8.50 1.12
CA LEU A 262 -2.06 -8.32 0.07
C LEU A 262 -1.46 -9.66 -0.41
N ALA A 263 -1.39 -10.67 0.46
CA ALA A 263 -1.00 -12.03 0.04
C ALA A 263 -2.03 -12.62 -0.93
N GLN A 264 -3.34 -12.42 -0.70
CA GLN A 264 -4.38 -12.83 -1.64
C GLN A 264 -4.32 -12.03 -2.95
N TRP A 265 -4.04 -10.75 -2.89
CA TRP A 265 -3.82 -9.92 -4.09
C TRP A 265 -2.65 -10.44 -4.93
N ARG A 266 -1.51 -10.75 -4.30
CA ARG A 266 -0.35 -11.33 -4.99
C ARG A 266 -0.65 -12.70 -5.60
N HIS A 267 -1.42 -13.54 -4.90
CA HIS A 267 -1.88 -14.83 -5.41
C HIS A 267 -2.75 -14.64 -6.68
N ALA A 268 -3.68 -13.69 -6.62
CA ALA A 268 -4.55 -13.37 -7.75
C ALA A 268 -3.76 -12.85 -8.96
N ARG A 269 -2.78 -11.95 -8.74
CA ARG A 269 -1.88 -11.46 -9.79
C ARG A 269 -1.09 -12.58 -10.48
N GLY A 270 -0.85 -13.68 -9.79
CA GLY A 270 -0.23 -14.90 -10.35
C GLY A 270 -1.13 -15.68 -11.32
N GLY A 271 -2.30 -15.16 -11.71
CA GLY A 271 -3.21 -15.76 -12.68
C GLY A 271 -4.15 -16.80 -12.05
N ARG A 272 -4.59 -16.58 -10.80
CA ARG A 272 -5.55 -17.45 -10.11
C ARG A 272 -6.61 -16.62 -9.40
N LEU A 273 -7.86 -16.76 -9.81
CA LEU A 273 -8.95 -16.10 -9.11
C LEU A 273 -8.98 -16.51 -7.63
N ALA A 274 -9.10 -15.53 -6.75
CA ALA A 274 -9.25 -15.74 -5.31
C ALA A 274 -10.40 -14.88 -4.76
N LEU A 275 -11.04 -15.38 -3.68
CA LEU A 275 -12.04 -14.64 -2.92
C LEU A 275 -11.47 -14.24 -1.55
N LEU A 276 -11.70 -12.98 -1.17
CA LEU A 276 -11.35 -12.45 0.14
C LEU A 276 -12.62 -11.94 0.83
N VAL A 277 -12.94 -12.51 1.98
CA VAL A 277 -14.02 -11.99 2.83
C VAL A 277 -13.40 -11.18 3.97
N ILE A 278 -13.85 -9.93 4.13
CA ILE A 278 -13.42 -9.03 5.20
C ILE A 278 -14.61 -8.78 6.11
N GLU A 279 -14.48 -9.19 7.36
CA GLU A 279 -15.52 -9.05 8.36
C GLU A 279 -15.12 -8.03 9.41
N ALA A 280 -15.97 -7.06 9.68
CA ALA A 280 -15.85 -6.16 10.82
C ALA A 280 -17.21 -5.63 11.27
N GLU A 281 -17.32 -5.27 12.54
CA GLU A 281 -18.49 -4.56 13.08
C GLU A 281 -18.73 -3.25 12.31
N SER A 282 -19.94 -2.70 12.43
CA SER A 282 -20.23 -1.36 11.91
C SER A 282 -19.30 -0.34 12.61
N GLY A 283 -18.66 0.55 11.82
CA GLY A 283 -17.63 1.46 12.35
C GLY A 283 -16.26 0.82 12.60
N GLY A 284 -16.09 -0.49 12.34
CA GLY A 284 -14.83 -1.23 12.49
C GLY A 284 -13.75 -0.92 11.45
N GLY A 285 -14.03 -0.02 10.49
CA GLY A 285 -13.05 0.45 9.52
C GLY A 285 -12.96 -0.37 8.24
N LYS A 286 -13.99 -1.18 7.88
CA LYS A 286 -14.06 -1.98 6.63
C LYS A 286 -13.72 -1.14 5.40
N THR A 287 -14.46 -0.07 5.19
CA THR A 287 -14.31 0.80 4.03
C THR A 287 -12.89 1.39 3.96
N ARG A 288 -12.33 1.84 5.09
CA ARG A 288 -10.95 2.36 5.14
C ARG A 288 -9.92 1.28 4.80
N PHE A 289 -10.15 0.05 5.25
CA PHE A 289 -9.30 -1.10 4.92
C PHE A 289 -9.38 -1.46 3.43
N LEU A 290 -10.60 -1.48 2.86
CA LEU A 290 -10.81 -1.70 1.42
C LEU A 290 -10.10 -0.65 0.57
N GLU A 291 -10.18 0.61 0.96
CA GLU A 291 -9.52 1.71 0.26
C GLU A 291 -8.00 1.58 0.27
N GLU A 292 -7.42 1.14 1.40
CA GLU A 292 -5.99 0.89 1.50
C GLU A 292 -5.56 -0.27 0.60
N LEU A 293 -6.31 -1.38 0.63
CA LEU A 293 -6.08 -2.51 -0.27
C LEU A 293 -6.22 -2.12 -1.74
N ALA A 294 -7.26 -1.34 -2.07
CA ALA A 294 -7.52 -0.85 -3.41
C ALA A 294 -6.39 0.06 -3.93
N MET A 295 -5.92 0.97 -3.07
CA MET A 295 -4.81 1.86 -3.40
C MET A 295 -3.54 1.05 -3.71
N ARG A 296 -3.19 0.07 -2.88
CA ARG A 296 -2.01 -0.77 -3.08
C ARG A 296 -2.13 -1.63 -4.34
N ALA A 297 -3.31 -2.20 -4.59
CA ALA A 297 -3.58 -2.94 -5.82
C ALA A 297 -3.44 -2.06 -7.07
N ALA A 298 -3.93 -0.82 -7.03
CA ALA A 298 -3.78 0.13 -8.12
C ALA A 298 -2.32 0.53 -8.36
N VAL A 299 -1.55 0.79 -7.29
CA VAL A 299 -0.10 1.08 -7.37
C VAL A 299 0.65 -0.09 -8.00
N ASP A 300 0.25 -1.32 -7.68
CA ASP A 300 0.78 -2.55 -8.27
C ASP A 300 0.37 -2.80 -9.73
N GLY A 301 -0.42 -1.91 -10.33
CA GLY A 301 -0.87 -2.01 -11.71
C GLY A 301 -2.18 -2.75 -11.91
N GLY A 302 -2.91 -3.01 -10.82
CA GLY A 302 -4.25 -3.60 -10.89
C GLY A 302 -5.33 -2.59 -11.25
N VAL A 303 -6.35 -3.05 -11.93
CA VAL A 303 -7.60 -2.31 -12.14
C VAL A 303 -8.51 -2.56 -10.94
N VAL A 304 -8.93 -1.50 -10.28
CA VAL A 304 -9.85 -1.57 -9.13
C VAL A 304 -11.25 -1.19 -9.58
N ILE A 305 -12.19 -2.09 -9.36
CA ILE A 305 -13.60 -1.90 -9.67
C ILE A 305 -14.39 -2.21 -8.41
N GLY A 306 -15.17 -1.24 -7.92
CA GLY A 306 -15.90 -1.41 -6.68
C GLY A 306 -17.36 -1.00 -6.77
N THR A 307 -18.16 -1.61 -5.91
CA THR A 307 -19.54 -1.23 -5.67
C THR A 307 -19.87 -1.36 -4.19
N ARG A 308 -20.85 -0.60 -3.74
CA ARG A 308 -21.42 -0.71 -2.41
C ARG A 308 -22.85 -1.18 -2.51
N ALA A 309 -23.16 -2.31 -1.88
CA ALA A 309 -24.52 -2.82 -1.82
C ALA A 309 -25.34 -2.06 -0.77
N VAL A 310 -26.63 -1.90 -1.04
CA VAL A 310 -27.59 -1.26 -0.14
C VAL A 310 -28.79 -2.21 0.09
N PRO A 311 -29.52 -2.08 1.20
CA PRO A 311 -30.65 -2.99 1.50
C PRO A 311 -31.68 -3.15 0.38
N ALA A 312 -31.91 -2.11 -0.42
CA ALA A 312 -32.81 -2.16 -1.58
C ALA A 312 -32.31 -3.11 -2.69
N ASP A 313 -31.02 -3.46 -2.71
CA ASP A 313 -30.46 -4.37 -3.71
C ASP A 313 -30.92 -5.81 -3.50
N LEU A 314 -31.29 -6.19 -2.27
CA LEU A 314 -31.78 -7.56 -1.94
C LEU A 314 -32.95 -8.00 -2.80
N ASP A 315 -33.83 -7.07 -3.14
CA ASP A 315 -35.07 -7.34 -3.89
C ASP A 315 -34.88 -7.26 -5.41
N HIS A 316 -33.68 -6.89 -5.87
CA HIS A 316 -33.37 -6.69 -7.29
C HIS A 316 -32.32 -7.69 -7.77
N PRO A 317 -32.70 -8.72 -8.54
CA PRO A 317 -31.78 -9.74 -9.02
C PRO A 317 -30.61 -9.15 -9.82
N ALA A 318 -29.40 -9.60 -9.54
CA ALA A 318 -28.14 -9.19 -10.15
C ALA A 318 -27.77 -7.69 -9.97
N SER A 319 -28.39 -6.99 -9.01
CA SER A 319 -28.18 -5.54 -8.80
C SER A 319 -26.74 -5.21 -8.46
N ALA A 320 -26.06 -5.99 -7.62
CA ALA A 320 -24.68 -5.75 -7.25
C ALA A 320 -23.72 -5.95 -8.43
N ILE A 321 -23.94 -6.95 -9.26
CA ILE A 321 -23.14 -7.18 -10.47
C ILE A 321 -23.40 -6.10 -11.53
N LEU A 322 -24.65 -5.69 -11.71
CA LEU A 322 -24.98 -4.58 -12.61
C LEU A 322 -24.38 -3.25 -12.13
N SER A 323 -24.37 -3.00 -10.83
CA SER A 323 -23.74 -1.82 -10.24
C SER A 323 -22.21 -1.84 -10.46
N LEU A 324 -21.56 -3.00 -10.31
CA LEU A 324 -20.15 -3.19 -10.62
C LEU A 324 -19.88 -2.93 -12.12
N ALA A 325 -20.72 -3.47 -13.00
CA ALA A 325 -20.60 -3.29 -14.44
C ALA A 325 -20.73 -1.82 -14.86
N ARG A 326 -21.70 -1.07 -14.27
CA ARG A 326 -21.94 0.36 -14.52
C ARG A 326 -20.84 1.25 -13.92
N GLY A 327 -20.44 0.96 -12.67
CA GLY A 327 -19.59 1.83 -11.88
C GLY A 327 -18.10 1.83 -12.26
N GLY A 328 -17.64 0.84 -13.03
CA GLY A 328 -16.20 0.75 -13.29
C GLY A 328 -15.82 -0.14 -14.46
N LEU A 329 -16.48 -1.28 -14.63
CA LEU A 329 -16.08 -2.26 -15.64
C LEU A 329 -16.22 -1.71 -17.08
N VAL A 330 -17.23 -0.89 -17.35
CA VAL A 330 -17.42 -0.23 -18.64
C VAL A 330 -16.21 0.60 -19.07
N GLY A 331 -15.49 1.19 -18.09
CA GLY A 331 -14.35 2.08 -18.32
C GLY A 331 -12.99 1.39 -18.45
N VAL A 332 -12.90 0.09 -18.22
CA VAL A 332 -11.64 -0.64 -18.18
C VAL A 332 -10.98 -0.69 -19.57
N PRO A 333 -9.64 -0.48 -19.65
CA PRO A 333 -8.90 -0.74 -20.89
C PRO A 333 -9.14 -2.16 -21.41
N GLY A 334 -9.16 -2.33 -22.73
CA GLY A 334 -9.38 -3.65 -23.35
C GLY A 334 -10.85 -4.11 -23.45
N VAL A 335 -11.80 -3.44 -22.80
CA VAL A 335 -13.24 -3.80 -22.85
C VAL A 335 -13.77 -3.96 -24.29
N ALA A 336 -13.34 -3.10 -25.20
CA ALA A 336 -13.75 -3.16 -26.62
C ALA A 336 -13.34 -4.45 -27.33
N GLY A 337 -12.39 -5.21 -26.80
CA GLY A 337 -11.96 -6.51 -27.30
C GLY A 337 -12.89 -7.67 -26.93
N ALA A 338 -13.90 -7.44 -26.08
CA ALA A 338 -14.87 -8.47 -25.71
C ALA A 338 -15.82 -8.79 -26.87
N ASN A 339 -16.42 -9.98 -26.80
CA ASN A 339 -17.36 -10.43 -27.84
C ASN A 339 -18.48 -9.41 -28.04
N PRO A 340 -18.79 -8.98 -29.30
CA PRO A 340 -19.86 -8.00 -29.55
C PRO A 340 -21.23 -8.41 -28.99
N GLY A 341 -21.56 -9.72 -28.97
CA GLY A 341 -22.78 -10.21 -28.35
C GLY A 341 -22.82 -10.01 -26.84
N ALA A 342 -21.68 -10.17 -26.15
CA ALA A 342 -21.57 -9.89 -24.72
C ALA A 342 -21.73 -8.39 -24.43
N LEU A 343 -21.08 -7.52 -25.25
CA LEU A 343 -21.25 -6.06 -25.12
C LEU A 343 -22.70 -5.64 -25.37
N ALA A 344 -23.39 -6.25 -26.34
CA ALA A 344 -24.79 -6.01 -26.61
C ALA A 344 -25.71 -6.44 -25.45
N ALA A 345 -25.41 -7.58 -24.79
CA ALA A 345 -26.15 -8.03 -23.61
C ALA A 345 -26.01 -7.04 -22.45
N LEU A 346 -24.82 -6.50 -22.20
CA LEU A 346 -24.59 -5.48 -21.19
C LEU A 346 -25.25 -4.14 -21.57
N ALA A 347 -25.19 -3.74 -22.83
CA ALA A 347 -25.87 -2.54 -23.33
C ALA A 347 -27.40 -2.60 -23.20
N ALA A 348 -27.99 -3.78 -23.28
CA ALA A 348 -29.41 -3.98 -23.04
C ALA A 348 -29.83 -3.80 -21.57
N GLN A 349 -28.88 -3.96 -20.61
CA GLN A 349 -29.13 -3.90 -19.17
C GLN A 349 -28.68 -2.58 -18.51
N ALA A 350 -27.80 -1.82 -19.20
CA ALA A 350 -27.20 -0.62 -18.61
C ALA A 350 -26.97 0.45 -19.67
N SER A 351 -27.47 1.66 -19.42
CA SER A 351 -27.38 2.82 -20.29
C SER A 351 -25.94 3.22 -20.60
N GLU A 352 -25.06 3.13 -19.61
CA GLU A 352 -23.65 3.47 -19.73
C GLU A 352 -22.91 2.57 -20.74
N TRP A 353 -23.33 1.31 -20.83
CA TRP A 353 -22.82 0.38 -21.84
C TRP A 353 -23.42 0.66 -23.22
N ALA A 354 -24.71 1.01 -23.30
CA ALA A 354 -25.37 1.37 -24.55
C ALA A 354 -24.79 2.64 -25.16
N GLU A 355 -24.44 3.64 -24.34
CA GLU A 355 -23.77 4.87 -24.78
C GLU A 355 -22.38 4.60 -25.33
N ARG A 356 -21.61 3.74 -24.68
CA ARG A 356 -20.22 3.43 -25.08
C ARG A 356 -20.14 2.45 -26.24
N PHE A 357 -21.03 1.48 -26.28
CA PHE A 357 -21.09 0.41 -27.28
C PHE A 357 -22.47 0.37 -27.94
N PRO A 358 -22.83 1.36 -28.76
CA PRO A 358 -24.11 1.37 -29.44
C PRO A 358 -24.20 0.16 -30.37
N GLN A 359 -25.17 -0.73 -30.10
CA GLN A 359 -25.40 -1.94 -30.85
C GLN A 359 -26.70 -1.84 -31.67
N PRO A 360 -26.75 -2.38 -32.88
CA PRO A 360 -28.01 -2.55 -33.59
C PRO A 360 -28.90 -3.49 -32.76
N ARG A 361 -30.21 -3.20 -32.68
CA ARG A 361 -31.18 -4.07 -32.00
C ARG A 361 -31.19 -5.45 -32.63
N VAL A 362 -30.55 -6.41 -31.98
CA VAL A 362 -30.56 -7.83 -32.40
C VAL A 362 -31.78 -8.51 -31.78
N ALA A 363 -32.56 -9.20 -32.59
CA ALA A 363 -33.83 -9.80 -32.17
C ALA A 363 -33.71 -10.95 -31.16
N ALA A 364 -32.55 -11.58 -31.04
CA ALA A 364 -32.24 -12.57 -29.98
C ALA A 364 -30.75 -12.52 -29.65
N ASN A 365 -30.41 -12.25 -28.40
CA ASN A 365 -29.05 -12.34 -27.89
C ASN A 365 -28.92 -13.58 -27.01
N PRO A 366 -28.09 -14.58 -27.38
CA PRO A 366 -27.91 -15.80 -26.58
C PRO A 366 -27.09 -15.58 -25.30
N TRP A 367 -26.49 -14.39 -25.11
CA TRP A 367 -25.65 -14.10 -23.96
C TRP A 367 -26.49 -13.76 -22.73
N THR A 368 -26.28 -14.53 -21.67
CA THR A 368 -26.79 -14.19 -20.34
C THR A 368 -25.92 -13.13 -19.69
N LEU A 369 -26.42 -12.42 -18.67
CA LEU A 369 -25.70 -11.35 -17.99
C LEU A 369 -24.40 -11.86 -17.37
N ASP A 370 -24.45 -13.02 -16.71
CA ASP A 370 -23.29 -13.66 -16.08
C ASP A 370 -22.20 -14.03 -17.11
N ALA A 371 -22.60 -14.63 -18.24
CA ALA A 371 -21.70 -14.96 -19.32
C ALA A 371 -21.07 -13.70 -19.95
N ALA A 372 -21.85 -12.64 -20.13
CA ALA A 372 -21.39 -11.38 -20.69
C ALA A 372 -20.38 -10.68 -19.78
N VAL A 373 -20.64 -10.61 -18.48
CA VAL A 373 -19.69 -10.05 -17.50
C VAL A 373 -18.44 -10.91 -17.40
N ALA A 374 -18.56 -12.24 -17.38
CA ALA A 374 -17.44 -13.16 -17.36
C ALA A 374 -16.54 -13.01 -18.61
N GLU A 375 -17.13 -12.82 -19.79
CA GLU A 375 -16.38 -12.58 -21.04
C GLU A 375 -15.60 -11.26 -20.98
N VAL A 376 -16.22 -10.18 -20.53
CA VAL A 376 -15.54 -8.89 -20.36
C VAL A 376 -14.39 -9.02 -19.37
N LEU A 377 -14.62 -9.64 -18.22
CA LEU A 377 -13.57 -9.88 -17.22
C LEU A 377 -12.43 -10.73 -17.80
N ARG A 378 -12.74 -11.78 -18.56
CA ARG A 378 -11.75 -12.65 -19.20
C ARG A 378 -10.84 -11.86 -20.17
N VAL A 379 -11.41 -10.97 -20.98
CA VAL A 379 -10.66 -10.17 -21.94
C VAL A 379 -9.83 -9.09 -21.26
N THR A 380 -10.41 -8.34 -20.34
CA THR A 380 -9.73 -7.23 -19.66
C THR A 380 -8.64 -7.69 -18.70
N THR A 381 -8.81 -8.85 -18.08
CA THR A 381 -7.80 -9.44 -17.18
C THR A 381 -6.60 -10.04 -17.92
N ALA A 382 -6.69 -10.25 -19.24
CA ALA A 382 -5.53 -10.60 -20.06
C ALA A 382 -4.50 -9.44 -20.12
N GLU A 383 -4.97 -8.20 -19.98
CA GLU A 383 -4.10 -7.01 -19.99
C GLU A 383 -3.61 -6.63 -18.58
N GLN A 384 -4.50 -6.64 -17.58
CA GLN A 384 -4.18 -6.18 -16.22
C GLN A 384 -4.95 -6.98 -15.17
N PRO A 385 -4.35 -7.29 -14.01
CA PRO A 385 -5.07 -7.96 -12.91
C PRO A 385 -6.18 -7.07 -12.35
N HIS A 386 -7.29 -7.67 -11.91
CA HIS A 386 -8.46 -6.95 -11.41
C HIS A 386 -8.69 -7.19 -9.92
N LEU A 387 -9.02 -6.12 -9.22
CA LEU A 387 -9.56 -6.14 -7.86
C LEU A 387 -11.03 -5.74 -7.93
N LEU A 388 -11.92 -6.69 -7.68
CA LEU A 388 -13.38 -6.45 -7.63
C LEU A 388 -13.80 -6.30 -6.17
N VAL A 389 -14.34 -5.15 -5.79
CA VAL A 389 -14.70 -4.83 -4.40
C VAL A 389 -16.21 -4.69 -4.24
N PHE A 390 -16.75 -5.44 -3.31
CA PHE A 390 -18.15 -5.33 -2.88
C PHE A 390 -18.17 -4.91 -1.41
N ASP A 391 -18.44 -3.63 -1.16
CA ASP A 391 -18.65 -3.14 0.20
C ASP A 391 -20.08 -3.39 0.66
N ASP A 392 -20.27 -3.58 1.97
CA ASP A 392 -21.54 -3.93 2.58
C ASP A 392 -22.20 -5.18 1.94
N ALA A 393 -21.38 -6.21 1.71
CA ALA A 393 -21.79 -7.45 1.03
C ALA A 393 -22.99 -8.16 1.67
N GLN A 394 -23.32 -7.88 2.92
CA GLN A 394 -24.55 -8.40 3.57
C GLN A 394 -25.84 -8.00 2.84
N TRP A 395 -25.77 -7.01 1.94
CA TRP A 395 -26.91 -6.53 1.15
C TRP A 395 -26.89 -6.96 -0.32
N ILE A 396 -25.94 -7.83 -0.70
CA ILE A 396 -25.89 -8.39 -2.06
C ILE A 396 -27.07 -9.35 -2.26
N ASP A 397 -27.72 -9.24 -3.39
CA ASP A 397 -28.80 -10.11 -3.80
C ASP A 397 -28.32 -11.56 -4.07
N PRO A 398 -29.19 -12.58 -3.89
CA PRO A 398 -28.79 -13.98 -4.07
C PRO A 398 -28.29 -14.33 -5.48
N THR A 399 -28.79 -13.66 -6.50
CA THR A 399 -28.38 -13.88 -7.90
C THR A 399 -26.95 -13.39 -8.13
N SER A 400 -26.60 -12.22 -7.59
CA SER A 400 -25.22 -11.72 -7.63
C SER A 400 -24.24 -12.65 -6.92
N TYR A 401 -24.60 -13.25 -5.78
CA TYR A 401 -23.76 -14.26 -5.13
C TYR A 401 -23.56 -15.50 -6.01
N GLN A 402 -24.60 -15.98 -6.69
CA GLN A 402 -24.49 -17.10 -7.62
C GLN A 402 -23.55 -16.77 -8.78
N MET A 403 -23.64 -15.55 -9.31
CA MET A 403 -22.74 -15.08 -10.39
C MET A 403 -21.27 -14.98 -9.90
N ILE A 404 -21.01 -14.47 -8.70
CA ILE A 404 -19.67 -14.44 -8.11
C ILE A 404 -19.12 -15.87 -7.99
N GLU A 405 -19.93 -16.82 -7.58
CA GLU A 405 -19.57 -18.23 -7.48
C GLU A 405 -19.25 -18.85 -8.85
N GLN A 406 -20.01 -18.48 -9.88
CA GLN A 406 -19.75 -18.89 -11.25
C GLN A 406 -18.45 -18.28 -11.79
N PHE A 407 -18.16 -17.01 -11.47
CA PHE A 407 -16.88 -16.38 -11.82
C PHE A 407 -15.71 -17.13 -11.19
N ALA A 408 -15.82 -17.54 -9.92
CA ALA A 408 -14.79 -18.32 -9.25
C ALA A 408 -14.50 -19.65 -9.96
N ARG A 409 -15.50 -20.27 -10.59
CA ARG A 409 -15.35 -21.50 -11.38
C ARG A 409 -14.86 -21.23 -12.82
N ASN A 410 -15.51 -20.31 -13.52
CA ASN A 410 -15.29 -20.10 -14.96
C ASN A 410 -14.01 -19.29 -15.24
N LEU A 411 -13.59 -18.44 -14.31
CA LEU A 411 -12.42 -17.57 -14.39
C LEU A 411 -11.31 -17.99 -13.40
N ALA A 412 -11.25 -19.27 -13.01
CA ALA A 412 -10.30 -19.79 -12.03
C ALA A 412 -8.83 -19.47 -12.35
N ARG A 413 -8.49 -19.29 -13.64
CA ARG A 413 -7.15 -18.93 -14.12
C ARG A 413 -6.99 -17.46 -14.50
N ALA A 414 -7.95 -16.61 -14.15
CA ALA A 414 -7.86 -15.17 -14.38
C ALA A 414 -7.22 -14.46 -13.17
N PRO A 415 -6.42 -13.41 -13.38
CA PRO A 415 -5.82 -12.63 -12.31
C PRO A 415 -6.86 -11.69 -11.67
N ILE A 416 -7.77 -12.27 -10.89
CA ILE A 416 -8.88 -11.56 -10.24
C ILE A 416 -8.86 -11.82 -8.74
N LEU A 417 -8.87 -10.77 -7.92
CA LEU A 417 -9.24 -10.84 -6.52
C LEU A 417 -10.64 -10.25 -6.34
N VAL A 418 -11.58 -11.06 -5.86
CA VAL A 418 -12.92 -10.61 -5.46
C VAL A 418 -12.91 -10.40 -3.95
N VAL A 419 -13.26 -9.20 -3.50
CA VAL A 419 -13.32 -8.83 -2.08
C VAL A 419 -14.74 -8.54 -1.68
N LEU A 420 -15.21 -9.24 -0.66
CA LEU A 420 -16.53 -9.09 -0.05
C LEU A 420 -16.36 -8.54 1.37
N ALA A 421 -16.68 -7.27 1.60
CA ALA A 421 -16.64 -6.70 2.95
C ALA A 421 -18.04 -6.74 3.58
N THR A 422 -18.14 -7.30 4.77
CA THR A 422 -19.43 -7.56 5.44
C THR A 422 -19.37 -7.28 6.93
N THR A 423 -20.55 -7.13 7.54
CA THR A 423 -20.70 -7.25 8.99
C THR A 423 -20.86 -8.72 9.39
N PRO A 424 -20.42 -9.11 10.61
CA PRO A 424 -20.61 -10.49 11.08
C PRO A 424 -22.08 -10.90 11.16
N GLU A 425 -22.95 -9.95 11.54
CA GLU A 425 -24.39 -10.14 11.66
C GLU A 425 -25.16 -8.96 11.06
N PRO A 426 -26.30 -9.19 10.40
CA PRO A 426 -26.81 -10.49 9.96
C PRO A 426 -26.01 -11.01 8.75
N ALA A 427 -25.60 -12.28 8.80
CA ALA A 427 -24.91 -12.92 7.68
C ALA A 427 -25.93 -13.52 6.71
N PRO A 428 -25.96 -13.10 5.43
CA PRO A 428 -26.83 -13.73 4.45
C PRO A 428 -26.47 -15.21 4.28
N PRO A 429 -27.45 -16.13 4.17
CA PRO A 429 -27.17 -17.55 4.01
C PRO A 429 -26.20 -17.87 2.88
N LYS A 430 -26.34 -17.19 1.74
CA LYS A 430 -25.44 -17.36 0.58
C LYS A 430 -24.01 -16.93 0.86
N LEU A 431 -23.79 -15.87 1.63
CA LEU A 431 -22.46 -15.46 2.05
C LEU A 431 -21.84 -16.49 3.00
N ALA A 432 -22.64 -17.03 3.93
CA ALA A 432 -22.19 -18.07 4.85
C ALA A 432 -21.80 -19.37 4.10
N GLU A 433 -22.61 -19.79 3.10
CA GLU A 433 -22.28 -20.92 2.21
C GLU A 433 -20.97 -20.68 1.45
N LEU A 434 -20.83 -19.51 0.84
CA LEU A 434 -19.64 -19.13 0.08
C LEU A 434 -18.38 -19.12 0.97
N ARG A 435 -18.51 -18.51 2.17
CA ARG A 435 -17.44 -18.46 3.16
C ARG A 435 -16.95 -19.83 3.60
N ALA A 436 -17.86 -20.78 3.81
CA ALA A 436 -17.52 -22.14 4.20
C ALA A 436 -16.68 -22.90 3.14
N ARG A 437 -16.72 -22.44 1.90
CA ARG A 437 -16.00 -23.02 0.77
C ARG A 437 -14.64 -22.34 0.48
N ILE A 438 -14.43 -21.12 1.00
CA ILE A 438 -13.17 -20.40 0.85
C ILE A 438 -12.06 -21.16 1.59
N GLY A 439 -10.92 -21.34 0.91
CA GLY A 439 -9.77 -22.11 1.40
C GLY A 439 -9.92 -23.64 1.25
N ARG A 440 -11.08 -24.13 0.76
CA ARG A 440 -11.32 -25.54 0.42
C ARG A 440 -11.49 -25.73 -1.08
N ASP A 441 -12.63 -25.31 -1.60
CA ASP A 441 -13.02 -25.43 -3.02
C ASP A 441 -12.70 -24.16 -3.81
N ILE A 442 -12.67 -23.00 -3.15
CA ILE A 442 -12.44 -21.68 -3.74
C ILE A 442 -11.17 -21.12 -3.10
N PRO A 443 -10.14 -20.79 -3.90
CA PRO A 443 -8.95 -20.11 -3.37
C PRO A 443 -9.32 -18.79 -2.69
N GLY A 444 -8.71 -18.51 -1.53
CA GLY A 444 -8.99 -17.27 -0.83
C GLY A 444 -8.79 -17.35 0.67
N ALA A 445 -9.24 -16.32 1.36
CA ALA A 445 -9.18 -16.20 2.81
C ALA A 445 -10.38 -15.43 3.38
N ALA A 446 -10.65 -15.62 4.67
CA ALA A 446 -11.53 -14.76 5.45
C ALA A 446 -10.69 -14.04 6.52
N ILE A 447 -10.83 -12.72 6.61
CA ILE A 447 -10.11 -11.87 7.54
C ILE A 447 -11.11 -11.14 8.42
N SER A 448 -10.93 -11.25 9.74
CA SER A 448 -11.70 -10.48 10.70
C SER A 448 -10.91 -9.25 11.12
N VAL A 449 -11.49 -8.07 10.92
CA VAL A 449 -10.91 -6.78 11.32
C VAL A 449 -11.56 -6.37 12.63
N GLY A 450 -10.82 -6.55 13.73
CA GLY A 450 -11.28 -6.31 15.09
C GLY A 450 -11.28 -4.85 15.53
N LYS A 451 -11.34 -4.62 16.83
CA LYS A 451 -11.17 -3.32 17.47
C LYS A 451 -9.70 -2.90 17.44
N LEU A 452 -9.42 -1.59 17.57
CA LEU A 452 -8.05 -1.09 17.70
C LEU A 452 -7.51 -1.44 19.10
N ASP A 453 -6.25 -1.84 19.14
CA ASP A 453 -5.52 -2.01 20.38
C ASP A 453 -5.00 -0.66 20.92
N HIS A 454 -4.40 -0.70 22.11
CA HIS A 454 -3.87 0.47 22.79
C HIS A 454 -2.82 1.20 21.93
N ASP A 455 -1.92 0.46 21.30
CA ASP A 455 -0.82 1.03 20.52
C ASP A 455 -1.31 1.70 19.23
N ALA A 456 -2.32 1.13 18.59
CA ALA A 456 -2.94 1.73 17.42
C ALA A 456 -3.68 3.03 17.77
N ILE A 457 -4.40 3.04 18.91
CA ILE A 457 -5.07 4.25 19.43
C ILE A 457 -4.04 5.32 19.79
N LEU A 458 -2.95 4.97 20.46
CA LEU A 458 -1.86 5.89 20.79
C LEU A 458 -1.27 6.53 19.52
N ARG A 459 -1.01 5.74 18.50
CA ARG A 459 -0.51 6.25 17.21
C ARG A 459 -1.51 7.16 16.51
N LEU A 460 -2.81 6.88 16.58
CA LEU A 460 -3.86 7.77 16.06
C LEU A 460 -3.91 9.09 16.82
N ILE A 461 -3.78 9.07 18.15
CA ILE A 461 -3.71 10.28 18.97
C ILE A 461 -2.48 11.11 18.61
N GLN A 462 -1.32 10.50 18.51
CA GLN A 462 -0.08 11.18 18.13
C GLN A 462 -0.17 11.82 16.72
N TRP A 463 -0.87 11.16 15.80
CA TRP A 463 -1.12 11.69 14.48
C TRP A 463 -2.12 12.87 14.49
N ALA A 464 -3.23 12.73 15.20
CA ALA A 464 -4.30 13.73 15.21
C ALA A 464 -4.01 14.92 16.17
N LEU A 465 -3.34 14.64 17.28
CA LEU A 465 -3.11 15.55 18.41
C LEU A 465 -1.62 15.57 18.80
N PRO A 466 -0.73 16.07 17.94
CA PRO A 466 0.73 15.99 18.16
C PRO A 466 1.22 16.78 19.40
N ALA A 467 0.38 17.61 20.01
CA ALA A 467 0.66 18.30 21.25
C ALA A 467 0.71 17.36 22.47
N TYR A 468 -0.02 16.24 22.43
CA TYR A 468 -0.04 15.23 23.50
C TYR A 468 1.16 14.29 23.37
N LYS A 469 2.04 14.24 24.38
CA LYS A 469 3.26 13.43 24.40
C LYS A 469 3.43 12.73 25.76
N GLY A 470 4.17 11.62 25.76
CA GLY A 470 4.49 10.86 26.97
C GLY A 470 3.25 10.47 27.78
N ASP A 471 3.31 10.64 29.10
CA ASP A 471 2.24 10.26 30.03
C ASP A 471 0.87 10.90 29.73
N ALA A 472 0.85 12.10 29.14
CA ALA A 472 -0.39 12.76 28.76
C ALA A 472 -1.06 12.02 27.58
N ALA A 473 -0.28 11.59 26.59
CA ALA A 473 -0.78 10.77 25.47
C ALA A 473 -1.29 9.41 25.97
N ASP A 474 -0.58 8.77 26.91
CA ASP A 474 -1.00 7.48 27.49
C ASP A 474 -2.28 7.59 28.32
N ARG A 475 -2.45 8.66 29.10
CA ARG A 475 -3.71 8.91 29.84
C ARG A 475 -4.87 9.13 28.87
N LEU A 476 -4.63 9.93 27.83
CA LEU A 476 -5.63 10.20 26.80
C LEU A 476 -5.99 8.93 26.03
N THR A 477 -5.01 8.10 25.68
CA THR A 477 -5.23 6.81 25.01
C THR A 477 -6.15 5.90 25.83
N ARG A 478 -5.89 5.76 27.14
CA ARG A 478 -6.74 4.97 28.04
C ARG A 478 -8.16 5.52 28.11
N ARG A 479 -8.31 6.84 28.12
CA ARG A 479 -9.62 7.49 28.14
C ARG A 479 -10.37 7.25 26.83
N ILE A 480 -9.74 7.52 25.69
CA ILE A 480 -10.36 7.31 24.38
C ILE A 480 -10.67 5.82 24.14
N ALA A 481 -9.80 4.90 24.58
CA ALA A 481 -10.06 3.46 24.49
C ALA A 481 -11.31 3.06 25.28
N ALA A 482 -11.49 3.59 26.48
CA ALA A 482 -12.69 3.34 27.30
C ALA A 482 -13.94 3.93 26.68
N ASP A 483 -13.86 5.16 26.17
CA ASP A 483 -15.01 5.89 25.62
C ASP A 483 -15.44 5.38 24.23
N SER A 484 -14.49 4.85 23.42
CA SER A 484 -14.73 4.32 22.08
C SER A 484 -14.92 2.81 22.04
N GLY A 485 -14.57 2.10 23.10
CA GLY A 485 -14.47 0.64 23.11
C GLY A 485 -13.47 0.11 22.06
N GLY A 486 -12.53 0.94 21.60
CA GLY A 486 -11.56 0.62 20.55
C GLY A 486 -12.14 0.61 19.13
N LEU A 487 -13.35 1.12 18.91
CA LEU A 487 -13.97 1.16 17.60
C LEU A 487 -13.34 2.27 16.75
N PRO A 488 -12.72 1.98 15.58
CA PRO A 488 -11.94 2.95 14.81
C PRO A 488 -12.70 4.24 14.48
N LEU A 489 -13.96 4.13 14.06
CA LEU A 489 -14.79 5.30 13.76
C LEU A 489 -14.86 6.26 14.94
N LEU A 490 -15.06 5.73 16.14
CA LEU A 490 -15.21 6.56 17.33
C LEU A 490 -13.90 7.15 17.80
N VAL A 491 -12.82 6.37 17.75
CA VAL A 491 -11.48 6.87 18.07
C VAL A 491 -11.16 8.07 17.20
N VAL A 492 -11.38 7.97 15.89
CA VAL A 492 -11.10 9.07 14.94
C VAL A 492 -12.01 10.27 15.20
N GLU A 493 -13.30 10.05 15.43
CA GLU A 493 -14.26 11.14 15.70
C GLU A 493 -13.96 11.87 17.02
N ILE A 494 -13.57 11.13 18.06
CA ILE A 494 -13.13 11.75 19.34
C ILE A 494 -11.86 12.58 19.12
N CYS A 495 -10.86 12.04 18.41
CA CYS A 495 -9.65 12.77 18.09
C CYS A 495 -9.93 14.05 17.29
N HIS A 496 -10.83 14.00 16.31
CA HIS A 496 -11.25 15.18 15.55
C HIS A 496 -11.95 16.21 16.43
N ALA A 497 -12.88 15.78 17.28
CA ALA A 497 -13.57 16.68 18.20
C ALA A 497 -12.60 17.38 19.14
N MET A 498 -11.59 16.67 19.64
CA MET A 498 -10.54 17.26 20.49
C MET A 498 -9.65 18.23 19.72
N ALA A 499 -9.31 17.93 18.47
CA ALA A 499 -8.58 18.86 17.61
C ALA A 499 -9.36 20.14 17.32
N GLU A 500 -10.69 20.08 17.37
CA GLU A 500 -11.61 21.23 17.25
C GLU A 500 -11.91 21.93 18.59
N GLY A 501 -11.27 21.54 19.70
CA GLY A 501 -11.34 22.19 21.00
C GLY A 501 -12.20 21.50 22.06
N LEU A 502 -12.59 20.23 21.86
CA LEU A 502 -13.23 19.44 22.89
C LEU A 502 -12.22 19.12 24.00
N ASP A 503 -12.50 19.59 25.22
CA ASP A 503 -11.69 19.31 26.41
C ASP A 503 -12.22 18.07 27.15
N LEU A 504 -11.47 16.98 27.11
CA LEU A 504 -11.75 15.74 27.87
C LEU A 504 -11.06 15.70 29.22
N GLU A 505 -10.17 16.65 29.53
CA GLU A 505 -9.39 16.65 30.78
C GLU A 505 -10.12 17.36 31.90
N SER A 506 -11.04 18.28 31.60
CA SER A 506 -11.80 18.97 32.64
C SER A 506 -12.82 18.04 33.31
N THR A 507 -12.80 17.98 34.62
CA THR A 507 -13.76 17.22 35.44
C THR A 507 -15.20 17.71 35.25
N ASN A 508 -15.39 18.93 34.75
CA ASN A 508 -16.68 19.54 34.41
C ASN A 508 -17.00 19.52 32.92
N GLY A 509 -16.04 19.18 32.08
CA GLY A 509 -16.21 18.95 30.62
C GLY A 509 -16.74 17.54 30.35
N ALA A 510 -17.60 17.05 31.24
CA ALA A 510 -18.33 15.83 31.00
C ALA A 510 -18.99 15.92 29.62
N TRP A 511 -18.85 14.88 28.85
CA TRP A 511 -19.80 14.52 27.82
C TRP A 511 -21.18 14.99 28.26
N PRO A 512 -21.95 15.72 27.45
CA PRO A 512 -23.31 16.06 27.82
C PRO A 512 -23.95 14.77 28.31
N HIS A 513 -24.46 14.78 29.56
CA HIS A 513 -25.15 13.61 30.12
C HIS A 513 -26.04 13.03 29.05
N PRO A 514 -25.97 11.73 28.77
CA PRO A 514 -26.89 11.13 27.82
C PRO A 514 -28.28 11.57 28.26
N LEU A 515 -28.96 12.33 27.39
CA LEU A 515 -30.38 12.56 27.58
C LEU A 515 -30.94 11.16 27.65
N ARG A 516 -31.55 10.80 28.81
CA ARG A 516 -32.30 9.54 28.96
C ARG A 516 -33.27 9.50 27.79
N THR A 517 -32.91 8.76 26.77
CA THR A 517 -33.79 8.49 25.66
C THR A 517 -34.88 7.59 26.21
N LEU A 518 -36.10 8.05 26.10
CA LEU A 518 -37.28 7.33 26.41
C LEU A 518 -37.26 5.92 25.82
N ASP A 519 -37.61 4.95 26.61
CA ASP A 519 -37.74 3.53 26.39
C ASP A 519 -38.18 3.11 24.97
N SER A 520 -37.21 2.97 24.07
CA SER A 520 -37.37 2.19 22.86
C SER A 520 -36.03 1.51 22.53
N THR A 521 -35.97 0.25 22.91
CA THR A 521 -34.91 -0.70 22.59
C THR A 521 -34.72 -0.79 21.10
N PHE A 522 -33.51 -0.44 20.67
CA PHE A 522 -33.01 -0.81 19.35
C PHE A 522 -32.52 -2.26 19.39
N PRO A 523 -32.64 -3.02 18.31
CA PRO A 523 -31.92 -4.28 18.20
C PRO A 523 -30.40 -3.97 18.11
N GLY A 524 -29.70 -4.19 19.22
CA GLY A 524 -28.29 -3.85 19.40
C GLY A 524 -28.14 -2.46 20.01
N ASP A 525 -28.05 -2.39 21.33
CA ASP A 525 -27.76 -1.17 22.08
C ASP A 525 -26.43 -0.57 21.61
N LEU A 526 -26.53 0.59 20.93
CA LEU A 526 -25.35 1.41 20.68
C LEU A 526 -24.81 1.90 22.01
N PRO A 527 -23.52 1.71 22.32
CA PRO A 527 -22.95 2.29 23.52
C PRO A 527 -23.23 3.79 23.58
N ASP A 528 -23.62 4.30 24.75
CA ASP A 528 -23.92 5.73 24.99
C ASP A 528 -22.78 6.65 24.51
N THR A 529 -21.55 6.14 24.48
CA THR A 529 -20.35 6.80 24.01
C THR A 529 -20.40 7.12 22.51
N ILE A 530 -20.96 6.24 21.68
CA ILE A 530 -21.14 6.44 20.23
C ILE A 530 -22.12 7.59 19.96
N VAL A 531 -23.24 7.52 20.64
CA VAL A 531 -24.30 8.52 20.51
C VAL A 531 -23.79 9.90 20.91
N ALA A 532 -22.97 9.97 21.99
CA ALA A 532 -22.39 11.21 22.46
C ALA A 532 -21.39 11.82 21.45
N ALA A 533 -20.49 11.01 20.87
CA ALA A 533 -19.54 11.49 19.84
C ALA A 533 -20.25 12.04 18.61
N ILE A 534 -21.27 11.32 18.11
CA ILE A 534 -22.06 11.77 16.96
C ILE A 534 -22.81 13.06 17.29
N ARG A 535 -23.36 13.20 18.50
CA ARG A 535 -24.05 14.42 18.96
C ARG A 535 -23.14 15.64 19.03
N VAL A 536 -21.91 15.47 19.54
CA VAL A 536 -20.93 16.56 19.61
C VAL A 536 -20.60 17.05 18.18
N ASN A 537 -20.27 16.14 17.29
CA ASN A 537 -19.93 16.51 15.91
C ASN A 537 -21.13 17.10 15.14
N PHE A 538 -22.36 16.61 15.37
CA PHE A 538 -23.57 17.18 14.80
C PHE A 538 -23.77 18.65 15.20
N ARG A 539 -23.48 18.99 16.46
CA ARG A 539 -23.59 20.38 16.95
C ARG A 539 -22.57 21.34 16.31
N CYS A 540 -21.43 20.80 15.83
CA CYS A 540 -20.42 21.58 15.12
C CYS A 540 -20.77 21.88 13.65
N LEU A 541 -21.86 21.30 13.12
CA LEU A 541 -22.37 21.59 11.78
C LEU A 541 -23.12 22.94 11.75
N THR A 542 -23.05 23.62 10.60
CA THR A 542 -23.93 24.77 10.37
C THR A 542 -25.41 24.35 10.40
N ARG A 543 -26.32 25.29 10.70
CA ARG A 543 -27.75 25.00 10.71
C ARG A 543 -28.27 24.41 9.38
N PRO A 544 -27.92 24.95 8.20
CA PRO A 544 -28.31 24.34 6.93
C PRO A 544 -27.78 22.91 6.77
N ALA A 545 -26.55 22.62 7.19
CA ALA A 545 -25.96 21.29 7.13
C ALA A 545 -26.69 20.31 8.08
N GLN A 546 -27.04 20.75 9.30
CA GLN A 546 -27.84 19.95 10.23
C GLN A 546 -29.21 19.61 9.60
N GLN A 547 -29.90 20.57 9.00
CA GLN A 547 -31.19 20.35 8.33
C GLN A 547 -31.10 19.38 7.16
N ALA A 548 -30.07 19.55 6.30
CA ALA A 548 -29.84 18.67 5.16
C ALA A 548 -29.51 17.25 5.62
N LEU A 549 -28.67 17.09 6.66
CA LEU A 549 -28.31 15.79 7.22
C LEU A 549 -29.52 15.07 7.83
N VAL A 550 -30.33 15.79 8.61
CA VAL A 550 -31.57 15.27 9.20
C VAL A 550 -32.54 14.83 8.11
N ALA A 551 -32.77 15.67 7.10
CA ALA A 551 -33.63 15.30 5.98
C ALA A 551 -33.14 14.05 5.26
N THR A 552 -31.84 13.96 4.99
CA THR A 552 -31.23 12.78 4.37
C THR A 552 -31.42 11.52 5.22
N ALA A 553 -31.26 11.64 6.56
CA ALA A 553 -31.45 10.50 7.48
C ALA A 553 -32.87 9.94 7.48
N ILE A 554 -33.87 10.80 7.30
CA ILE A 554 -35.30 10.44 7.34
C ILE A 554 -35.78 9.92 5.98
N LEU A 555 -35.34 10.54 4.88
CA LEU A 555 -35.83 10.26 3.53
C LEU A 555 -35.34 8.91 2.98
N GLY A 556 -34.28 8.36 3.52
CA GLY A 556 -33.79 7.02 3.12
C GLY A 556 -32.28 6.86 3.16
N GLU A 557 -31.81 5.79 2.55
CA GLU A 557 -30.39 5.42 2.54
C GLU A 557 -29.62 6.15 1.43
N ARG A 558 -30.30 6.49 0.34
CA ARG A 558 -29.75 7.24 -0.78
C ARG A 558 -30.75 8.30 -1.22
N VAL A 559 -30.39 9.56 -1.11
CA VAL A 559 -31.30 10.69 -1.35
C VAL A 559 -30.68 11.67 -2.34
N ALA A 560 -31.38 11.95 -3.43
CA ALA A 560 -30.94 12.92 -4.43
C ALA A 560 -31.00 14.36 -3.86
N ALA A 561 -30.04 15.21 -4.26
CA ALA A 561 -29.98 16.61 -3.80
C ALA A 561 -31.29 17.40 -3.98
N PRO A 562 -32.02 17.28 -5.10
CA PRO A 562 -33.31 17.97 -5.26
C PRO A 562 -34.34 17.53 -4.21
N ARG A 563 -34.33 16.26 -3.81
CA ARG A 563 -35.23 15.74 -2.80
C ARG A 563 -34.89 16.24 -1.40
N ILE A 564 -33.58 16.40 -1.09
CA ILE A 564 -33.12 17.02 0.16
C ILE A 564 -33.55 18.49 0.19
N GLY A 565 -33.36 19.21 -0.92
CA GLY A 565 -33.76 20.61 -1.06
C GLY A 565 -35.26 20.81 -0.88
N CYS A 566 -36.09 19.96 -1.49
CA CYS A 566 -37.53 19.97 -1.30
C CYS A 566 -37.92 19.74 0.18
N ALA A 567 -37.30 18.77 0.84
CA ALA A 567 -37.60 18.44 2.23
C ALA A 567 -37.17 19.54 3.22
N THR A 568 -36.07 20.23 2.95
CA THR A 568 -35.48 21.25 3.83
C THR A 568 -35.95 22.66 3.52
N GLU A 569 -36.45 22.91 2.29
CA GLU A 569 -36.76 24.27 1.76
C GLU A 569 -35.55 25.23 1.75
N LEU A 570 -34.33 24.67 1.74
CA LEU A 570 -33.12 25.48 1.64
C LEU A 570 -33.00 26.10 0.23
N PRO A 571 -32.61 27.37 0.11
CA PRO A 571 -32.22 27.95 -1.17
C PRO A 571 -31.11 27.13 -1.82
N GLY A 572 -31.06 27.06 -3.16
CA GLY A 572 -30.10 26.24 -3.90
C GLY A 572 -28.66 26.40 -3.47
N ASP A 573 -28.19 27.65 -3.33
CA ASP A 573 -26.80 27.93 -2.90
C ASP A 573 -26.55 27.48 -1.46
N ALA A 574 -27.52 27.66 -0.56
CA ALA A 574 -27.42 27.21 0.83
C ALA A 574 -27.46 25.66 0.93
N LEU A 575 -28.21 24.99 0.07
CA LEU A 575 -28.25 23.55 -0.02
C LEU A 575 -26.90 23.01 -0.51
N HIS A 576 -26.33 23.56 -1.58
CA HIS A 576 -25.05 23.13 -2.09
C HIS A 576 -23.95 23.33 -1.05
N ALA A 577 -23.86 24.49 -0.41
CA ALA A 577 -22.91 24.74 0.66
C ALA A 577 -23.07 23.78 1.84
N ALA A 578 -24.31 23.44 2.20
CA ALA A 578 -24.59 22.46 3.25
C ALA A 578 -24.15 21.03 2.86
N LEU A 579 -24.39 20.62 1.63
CA LEU A 579 -23.98 19.32 1.12
C LEU A 579 -22.46 19.23 1.00
N ASP A 580 -21.78 20.28 0.52
CA ASP A 580 -20.32 20.38 0.48
C ASP A 580 -19.71 20.28 1.88
N GLU A 581 -20.28 20.97 2.90
CA GLU A 581 -19.86 20.84 4.30
C GLU A 581 -20.02 19.40 4.79
N LEU A 582 -21.15 18.75 4.48
CA LEU A 582 -21.43 17.37 4.91
C LEU A 582 -20.50 16.35 4.24
N GLU A 583 -20.15 16.57 2.98
CA GLU A 583 -19.14 15.76 2.29
C GLU A 583 -17.75 16.00 2.89
N TRP A 584 -17.39 17.26 3.05
CA TRP A 584 -16.08 17.65 3.60
C TRP A 584 -15.88 17.10 5.03
N ARG A 585 -16.92 17.18 5.87
CA ARG A 585 -16.91 16.64 7.23
C ARG A 585 -17.23 15.14 7.29
N ARG A 586 -17.37 14.46 6.15
CA ARG A 586 -17.60 13.01 6.02
C ARG A 586 -18.86 12.48 6.71
N TRP A 587 -19.91 13.25 6.69
CA TRP A 587 -21.22 12.77 7.08
C TRP A 587 -21.92 12.06 5.94
N LEU A 588 -21.79 12.59 4.73
CA LEU A 588 -22.35 12.09 3.49
C LEU A 588 -21.27 11.85 2.45
N VAL A 589 -21.60 11.00 1.47
CA VAL A 589 -20.84 10.77 0.24
C VAL A 589 -21.76 10.98 -0.93
N ALA A 590 -21.31 11.73 -1.93
CA ALA A 590 -22.02 11.85 -3.19
C ALA A 590 -21.79 10.60 -4.05
N GLU A 591 -22.86 9.95 -4.46
CA GLU A 591 -22.87 8.87 -5.44
C GLU A 591 -23.63 9.29 -6.69
N SER A 592 -23.52 8.52 -7.76
CA SER A 592 -24.18 8.82 -9.06
C SER A 592 -25.70 9.03 -8.97
N ARG A 593 -26.36 8.52 -7.92
CA ARG A 593 -27.81 8.60 -7.71
C ARG A 593 -28.24 9.38 -6.48
N GLY A 594 -27.31 10.07 -5.82
CA GLY A 594 -27.61 10.90 -4.64
C GLY A 594 -26.62 10.71 -3.50
N TYR A 595 -26.96 11.26 -2.35
CA TYR A 595 -26.13 11.27 -1.15
C TYR A 595 -26.45 10.08 -0.25
N VAL A 596 -25.40 9.46 0.30
CA VAL A 596 -25.48 8.34 1.25
C VAL A 596 -24.68 8.68 2.51
N PHE A 597 -25.08 8.16 3.66
CA PHE A 597 -24.30 8.30 4.89
C PHE A 597 -23.01 7.49 4.82
N VAL A 598 -21.90 8.06 5.30
CA VAL A 598 -20.60 7.38 5.39
C VAL A 598 -20.68 6.11 6.25
N ALA A 599 -21.48 6.15 7.31
CA ALA A 599 -21.74 5.00 8.17
C ALA A 599 -23.24 4.94 8.54
N ARG A 600 -23.81 3.75 8.44
CA ARG A 600 -25.23 3.54 8.75
C ARG A 600 -25.57 3.91 10.20
N ILE A 601 -24.66 3.58 11.12
CA ILE A 601 -24.80 3.92 12.54
C ILE A 601 -24.97 5.43 12.76
N VAL A 602 -24.27 6.25 11.99
CA VAL A 602 -24.40 7.71 12.05
C VAL A 602 -25.79 8.13 11.61
N ARG A 603 -26.29 7.56 10.50
CA ARG A 603 -27.66 7.81 10.03
C ARG A 603 -28.69 7.47 11.10
N ASP A 604 -28.57 6.28 11.70
CA ASP A 604 -29.53 5.77 12.65
C ASP A 604 -29.57 6.62 13.93
N VAL A 605 -28.42 7.08 14.41
CA VAL A 605 -28.33 8.03 15.54
C VAL A 605 -28.93 9.38 15.16
N VAL A 606 -28.61 9.93 13.97
CA VAL A 606 -29.19 11.21 13.52
C VAL A 606 -30.71 11.09 13.41
N ALA A 607 -31.21 10.04 12.78
CA ALA A 607 -32.65 9.81 12.60
C ALA A 607 -33.40 9.61 13.91
N ARG A 608 -32.74 9.03 14.93
CA ARG A 608 -33.35 8.76 16.24
C ARG A 608 -33.24 9.94 17.20
N ASP A 609 -32.03 10.51 17.34
CA ASP A 609 -31.68 11.35 18.48
C ASP A 609 -31.58 12.84 18.15
N MET A 610 -31.45 13.19 16.84
CA MET A 610 -31.28 14.59 16.42
C MET A 610 -32.54 15.19 15.82
N VAL A 611 -33.64 14.45 15.82
CA VAL A 611 -34.90 14.82 15.16
C VAL A 611 -36.08 14.66 16.11
N THR A 612 -36.87 15.70 16.21
CA THR A 612 -38.18 15.60 16.93
C THR A 612 -39.20 14.86 16.08
N GLN A 613 -40.18 14.21 16.73
CA GLN A 613 -41.26 13.54 15.99
C GLN A 613 -42.02 14.50 15.07
N GLY A 614 -42.26 15.74 15.50
CA GLY A 614 -42.94 16.73 14.68
C GLY A 614 -42.13 17.15 13.45
N GLU A 615 -40.82 17.25 13.57
CA GLU A 615 -39.90 17.52 12.44
C GLU A 615 -39.89 16.35 11.45
N ARG A 616 -39.79 15.14 11.94
CA ARG A 616 -39.89 13.91 11.15
C ARG A 616 -41.19 13.86 10.33
N GLN A 617 -42.32 14.15 10.97
CA GLN A 617 -43.61 14.17 10.27
C GLN A 617 -43.68 15.26 9.21
N ARG A 618 -43.09 16.46 9.47
CA ARG A 618 -43.04 17.54 8.49
C ARG A 618 -42.18 17.18 7.26
N ILE A 619 -41.05 16.52 7.47
CA ILE A 619 -40.18 16.05 6.38
C ILE A 619 -40.90 14.99 5.54
N LEU A 620 -41.54 13.99 6.18
CA LEU A 620 -42.23 12.92 5.47
C LEU A 620 -43.53 13.39 4.79
N ALA A 621 -44.18 14.43 5.31
CA ALA A 621 -45.42 14.98 4.73
C ALA A 621 -45.17 15.78 3.44
N LYS A 622 -43.96 16.25 3.24
CA LYS A 622 -43.54 16.88 1.98
C LYS A 622 -43.32 15.77 0.95
N ASN A 623 -44.32 15.50 0.11
CA ASN A 623 -44.27 14.49 -0.96
C ASN A 623 -43.12 14.83 -1.96
N CYS A 624 -41.88 14.73 -1.52
CA CYS A 624 -40.68 14.99 -2.31
C CYS A 624 -40.21 13.77 -3.07
#